data_2d5ef8900254da1cfc8c46bb53aca6c4
#
_entry.id   2d5ef8900254da1cfc8c46bb53aca6c4
#
_cell.length_a   1.000
_cell.length_b   1.000
_cell.length_c   1.000
_cell.angle_alpha   90.00
_cell.angle_beta   90.00
_cell.angle_gamma   90.00
#
_symmetry.space_group_name_H-M   'P 1'
#
loop_
_entity.id
_entity.type
_entity.pdbx_description
1 polymer ?
#
loop_
_entity_poly.entity_id
_entity_poly.type
_entity_poly.pdbx_seq_one_letter_code
_entity_poly.pdbx_strand_id
1 'polypeptide(L)'
;MWFKKSPLLIGVVVFTILISGISFGLKDTVYQEYSISMGADTPILSLFFKGLSEGVYPWSSAPIEEPIELVEDEAIVEEVTEPIEEPVEEPVTDVSANDVSGNDVSGNSEDVTYEFTEVTDDYFCDALFIGDSRTVGLSEYCEELDSRATFYAKVSLTIFTAMNKEFVKTEDGRKITVDQALSEHQFAKIYIMLGLNEIGTGNTEYFCNKYKEVLDRIRELQPDAIIYIQGIMHVTAHKSDNDKHFNNTNINERNEALSQFADNKTIFYIDMNEAVDDENGNLLSELSFDDVHLKASSYERWHQYLLQHAIVK
;
A
#
# COMPACT_ATOMS: atom_id res chain seq x y z
N MET A 1 -23.83 -31.49 -36.28
CA MET A 1 -25.25 -31.17 -36.48
C MET A 1 -25.96 -30.67 -35.20
N TRP A 2 -25.25 -30.49 -34.10
CA TRP A 2 -25.79 -30.07 -32.79
C TRP A 2 -25.91 -28.55 -32.65
N PHE A 3 -25.01 -27.77 -33.27
CA PHE A 3 -24.96 -26.31 -33.21
C PHE A 3 -26.20 -25.59 -33.80
N LYS A 4 -26.92 -26.21 -34.73
CA LYS A 4 -28.12 -25.58 -35.33
C LYS A 4 -29.35 -25.51 -34.39
N LYS A 5 -29.30 -26.14 -33.21
CA LYS A 5 -30.45 -26.24 -32.29
C LYS A 5 -30.37 -25.34 -31.07
N SER A 6 -29.27 -24.58 -30.90
CA SER A 6 -29.07 -23.74 -29.72
C SER A 6 -28.52 -22.36 -30.08
N PRO A 7 -29.41 -21.44 -30.57
CA PRO A 7 -28.96 -20.08 -30.94
C PRO A 7 -28.32 -19.34 -29.78
N LEU A 8 -28.75 -19.59 -28.55
CA LEU A 8 -28.14 -19.04 -27.33
C LEU A 8 -26.68 -19.48 -27.18
N LEU A 9 -26.36 -20.74 -27.37
CA LEU A 9 -25.00 -21.25 -27.29
C LEU A 9 -24.09 -20.60 -28.34
N ILE A 10 -24.60 -20.48 -29.57
CA ILE A 10 -23.87 -19.79 -30.65
C ILE A 10 -23.62 -18.33 -30.26
N GLY A 11 -24.63 -17.65 -29.72
CA GLY A 11 -24.50 -16.27 -29.25
C GLY A 11 -23.43 -16.10 -28.19
N VAL A 12 -23.42 -16.99 -27.18
CA VAL A 12 -22.41 -16.99 -26.11
C VAL A 12 -21.01 -17.21 -26.68
N VAL A 13 -20.82 -18.21 -27.55
CA VAL A 13 -19.49 -18.50 -28.14
C VAL A 13 -19.02 -17.31 -29.01
N VAL A 14 -19.86 -16.76 -29.84
CA VAL A 14 -19.51 -15.59 -30.67
C VAL A 14 -19.16 -14.39 -29.79
N PHE A 15 -19.96 -14.12 -28.76
CA PHE A 15 -19.71 -13.04 -27.82
C PHE A 15 -18.36 -13.23 -27.09
N THR A 16 -18.08 -14.43 -26.58
CA THR A 16 -16.81 -14.75 -25.92
C THR A 16 -15.61 -14.52 -26.84
N ILE A 17 -15.70 -14.96 -28.11
CA ILE A 17 -14.64 -14.76 -29.12
C ILE A 17 -14.42 -13.25 -29.37
N LEU A 18 -15.51 -12.47 -29.55
CA LEU A 18 -15.43 -11.04 -29.80
C LEU A 18 -14.77 -10.30 -28.60
N ILE A 19 -15.23 -10.56 -27.39
CA ILE A 19 -14.68 -9.93 -26.20
C ILE A 19 -13.21 -10.33 -25.99
N SER A 20 -12.88 -11.60 -26.19
CA SER A 20 -11.48 -12.04 -26.11
C SER A 20 -10.59 -11.38 -27.17
N GLY A 21 -11.12 -11.17 -28.40
CA GLY A 21 -10.42 -10.46 -29.45
C GLY A 21 -10.16 -8.98 -29.13
N ILE A 22 -11.16 -8.30 -28.57
CA ILE A 22 -11.04 -6.91 -28.10
C ILE A 22 -10.00 -6.83 -26.96
N SER A 23 -10.12 -7.69 -25.97
CA SER A 23 -9.17 -7.74 -24.83
C SER A 23 -7.74 -7.98 -25.31
N PHE A 24 -7.55 -8.93 -26.21
CA PHE A 24 -6.22 -9.24 -26.76
C PHE A 24 -5.64 -8.06 -27.57
N GLY A 25 -6.46 -7.38 -28.36
CA GLY A 25 -6.01 -6.23 -29.17
C GLY A 25 -5.67 -4.99 -28.32
N LEU A 26 -6.22 -4.88 -27.11
CA LEU A 26 -6.07 -3.72 -26.24
C LEU A 26 -5.21 -4.00 -24.99
N LYS A 27 -4.69 -5.20 -24.82
CA LYS A 27 -3.95 -5.63 -23.63
C LYS A 27 -2.68 -4.83 -23.37
N ASP A 28 -2.02 -4.34 -24.40
CA ASP A 28 -0.78 -3.58 -24.34
C ASP A 28 -1.01 -2.06 -24.49
N THR A 29 -2.28 -1.62 -24.44
CA THR A 29 -2.69 -0.21 -24.57
C THR A 29 -3.72 0.15 -23.51
N VAL A 30 -5.00 0.18 -23.88
CA VAL A 30 -6.11 0.58 -22.98
C VAL A 30 -6.20 -0.30 -21.73
N TYR A 31 -5.86 -1.59 -21.83
CA TYR A 31 -5.91 -2.57 -20.73
C TYR A 31 -4.52 -2.98 -20.21
N GLN A 32 -3.47 -2.21 -20.47
CA GLN A 32 -2.12 -2.55 -20.08
C GLN A 32 -1.98 -2.74 -18.57
N GLU A 33 -2.52 -1.83 -17.77
CA GLU A 33 -2.49 -1.94 -16.30
C GLU A 33 -3.13 -3.26 -15.81
N TYR A 34 -4.21 -3.68 -16.47
CA TYR A 34 -4.90 -4.93 -16.10
C TYR A 34 -4.14 -6.17 -16.60
N SER A 35 -3.50 -6.09 -17.76
CA SER A 35 -2.74 -7.23 -18.30
C SER A 35 -1.50 -7.54 -17.46
N ILE A 36 -0.92 -6.54 -16.81
CA ILE A 36 0.22 -6.69 -15.92
C ILE A 36 -0.22 -7.25 -14.55
N SER A 37 -1.38 -6.81 -14.06
CA SER A 37 -1.91 -7.21 -12.74
C SER A 37 -2.60 -8.57 -12.72
N MET A 38 -3.04 -9.09 -13.89
CA MET A 38 -3.73 -10.36 -14.01
C MET A 38 -2.73 -11.45 -14.44
N GLY A 39 -2.58 -12.49 -13.63
CA GLY A 39 -1.64 -13.59 -13.91
C GLY A 39 -1.89 -14.27 -15.26
N ALA A 40 -0.87 -14.97 -15.79
CA ALA A 40 -0.88 -15.59 -17.11
C ALA A 40 -2.03 -16.59 -17.34
N ASP A 41 -2.59 -17.15 -16.29
CA ASP A 41 -3.69 -18.12 -16.33
C ASP A 41 -5.08 -17.50 -16.36
N THR A 42 -5.18 -16.16 -16.24
CA THR A 42 -6.45 -15.47 -16.28
C THR A 42 -6.97 -15.39 -17.72
N PRO A 43 -8.24 -15.78 -17.98
CA PRO A 43 -8.80 -15.70 -19.31
C PRO A 43 -8.74 -14.28 -19.88
N ILE A 44 -8.18 -14.11 -21.08
CA ILE A 44 -7.95 -12.79 -21.72
C ILE A 44 -9.21 -11.91 -21.77
N LEU A 45 -10.40 -12.52 -21.86
CA LEU A 45 -11.67 -11.81 -21.84
C LEU A 45 -11.94 -11.06 -20.53
N SER A 46 -11.27 -11.45 -19.42
CA SER A 46 -11.42 -10.82 -18.12
C SER A 46 -10.91 -9.38 -18.12
N LEU A 47 -9.93 -9.05 -18.97
CA LEU A 47 -9.45 -7.68 -19.15
C LEU A 47 -10.58 -6.71 -19.56
N PHE A 48 -11.47 -7.16 -20.46
CA PHE A 48 -12.62 -6.36 -20.86
C PHE A 48 -13.57 -6.09 -19.69
N PHE A 49 -13.91 -7.13 -18.94
CA PHE A 49 -14.84 -6.98 -17.82
C PHE A 49 -14.22 -6.16 -16.67
N LYS A 50 -12.93 -6.33 -16.42
CA LYS A 50 -12.20 -5.53 -15.42
C LYS A 50 -12.17 -4.06 -15.84
N GLY A 51 -11.82 -3.76 -17.08
CA GLY A 51 -11.88 -2.40 -17.60
C GLY A 51 -13.28 -1.81 -17.49
N LEU A 52 -14.32 -2.59 -17.86
CA LEU A 52 -15.70 -2.15 -17.80
C LEU A 52 -16.13 -1.81 -16.34
N SER A 53 -15.75 -2.63 -15.37
CA SER A 53 -16.05 -2.39 -13.96
C SER A 53 -15.37 -1.14 -13.39
N GLU A 54 -14.25 -0.72 -13.98
CA GLU A 54 -13.51 0.49 -13.60
C GLU A 54 -13.80 1.70 -14.51
N GLY A 55 -14.77 1.58 -15.41
CA GLY A 55 -15.16 2.67 -16.30
C GLY A 55 -14.18 2.89 -17.45
N VAL A 56 -13.30 1.92 -17.73
CA VAL A 56 -12.38 1.94 -18.87
C VAL A 56 -12.96 1.12 -20.01
N TYR A 57 -13.29 1.79 -21.10
CA TYR A 57 -13.95 1.21 -22.27
C TYR A 57 -12.94 0.97 -23.40
N PRO A 58 -13.24 0.07 -24.37
CA PRO A 58 -12.37 -0.18 -25.53
C PRO A 58 -12.00 1.06 -26.36
N TRP A 59 -12.78 2.11 -26.25
CA TRP A 59 -12.57 3.40 -26.92
C TRP A 59 -12.00 4.48 -26.01
N SER A 60 -11.65 4.17 -24.76
CA SER A 60 -10.91 5.06 -23.88
C SER A 60 -9.52 5.30 -24.44
N SER A 61 -8.98 6.51 -24.26
CA SER A 61 -7.59 6.78 -24.61
C SER A 61 -6.68 5.90 -23.73
N ALA A 62 -5.67 5.31 -24.34
CA ALA A 62 -4.62 4.65 -23.58
C ALA A 62 -4.01 5.66 -22.56
N PRO A 63 -3.61 5.22 -21.37
CA PRO A 63 -2.85 6.08 -20.47
C PRO A 63 -1.66 6.64 -21.27
N ILE A 64 -1.50 7.95 -21.29
CA ILE A 64 -0.31 8.57 -21.87
C ILE A 64 0.78 8.28 -20.88
N GLU A 65 1.65 7.31 -21.15
CA GLU A 65 2.95 7.24 -20.51
C GLU A 65 3.70 8.49 -20.96
N GLU A 66 3.81 9.50 -20.11
CA GLU A 66 4.87 10.47 -20.29
C GLU A 66 6.18 9.69 -20.21
N PRO A 67 7.05 9.81 -21.23
CA PRO A 67 8.34 9.16 -21.16
C PRO A 67 9.02 9.63 -19.87
N ILE A 68 9.36 8.70 -19.01
CA ILE A 68 10.34 8.97 -17.95
C ILE A 68 11.61 9.33 -18.72
N GLU A 69 11.90 10.62 -18.85
CA GLU A 69 13.21 11.08 -19.24
C GLU A 69 14.16 10.54 -18.16
N LEU A 70 14.83 9.45 -18.52
CA LEU A 70 16.03 9.03 -17.82
C LEU A 70 17.01 10.19 -18.02
N VAL A 71 17.08 11.06 -17.03
CA VAL A 71 18.22 11.96 -16.90
C VAL A 71 19.40 11.02 -16.63
N GLU A 72 20.12 10.69 -17.68
CA GLU A 72 21.47 10.17 -17.56
C GLU A 72 22.29 11.30 -16.91
N ASP A 73 22.47 11.20 -15.59
CA ASP A 73 23.47 11.97 -14.89
C ASP A 73 24.84 11.51 -15.43
N GLU A 74 25.32 12.25 -16.42
CA GLU A 74 26.71 12.19 -16.80
C GLU A 74 27.54 12.54 -15.55
N ALA A 75 28.24 11.54 -15.05
CA ALA A 75 29.19 11.68 -13.98
C ALA A 75 30.26 12.71 -14.39
N ILE A 76 30.12 13.91 -13.87
CA ILE A 76 31.23 14.85 -13.82
C ILE A 76 32.15 14.41 -12.70
N VAL A 77 33.16 13.66 -13.04
CA VAL A 77 34.32 13.39 -12.20
C VAL A 77 35.16 14.65 -12.19
N GLU A 78 34.94 15.53 -11.25
CA GLU A 78 35.96 16.51 -10.86
C GLU A 78 36.77 15.96 -9.70
N GLU A 79 37.96 15.54 -10.01
CA GLU A 79 39.04 15.22 -9.12
C GLU A 79 39.49 16.49 -8.37
N VAL A 80 39.09 16.65 -7.12
CA VAL A 80 39.67 17.64 -6.21
C VAL A 80 40.49 16.91 -5.16
N THR A 81 41.76 16.83 -5.43
CA THR A 81 42.81 16.56 -4.44
C THR A 81 43.12 17.84 -3.68
N GLU A 82 42.84 17.89 -2.38
CA GLU A 82 43.65 18.61 -1.39
C GLU A 82 43.30 18.23 0.06
N PRO A 83 44.17 18.53 1.06
CA PRO A 83 44.62 17.51 1.98
C PRO A 83 43.98 17.61 3.37
N ILE A 84 44.06 16.47 4.08
CA ILE A 84 43.66 16.25 5.48
C ILE A 84 44.51 17.17 6.39
N GLU A 85 43.84 18.05 7.16
CA GLU A 85 44.41 18.63 8.36
C GLU A 85 43.70 18.03 9.60
N GLU A 86 44.52 17.49 10.50
CA GLU A 86 44.14 16.92 11.79
C GLU A 86 43.60 17.99 12.75
N PRO A 87 42.73 17.65 13.71
CA PRO A 87 42.22 18.59 14.71
C PRO A 87 43.21 18.80 15.83
N VAL A 88 43.51 20.07 16.12
CA VAL A 88 44.25 20.55 17.28
C VAL A 88 43.35 20.55 18.48
N GLU A 89 43.75 19.83 19.52
CA GLU A 89 43.25 19.97 20.90
C GLU A 89 43.78 21.24 21.52
N GLU A 90 42.95 21.97 22.32
CA GLU A 90 43.28 22.61 23.60
C GLU A 90 42.23 23.63 24.03
N PRO A 91 42.24 24.06 25.34
CA PRO A 91 41.98 23.31 26.55
C PRO A 91 40.78 23.88 27.36
N VAL A 92 40.43 23.10 28.35
CA VAL A 92 39.42 23.37 29.40
C VAL A 92 39.85 24.57 30.27
N THR A 93 38.99 25.57 30.50
CA THR A 93 39.07 26.44 31.65
C THR A 93 37.79 26.42 32.47
N ASP A 94 37.96 25.98 33.68
CA ASP A 94 37.10 25.95 34.82
C ASP A 94 36.75 27.38 35.29
N VAL A 95 35.48 27.76 35.45
CA VAL A 95 35.05 28.83 36.37
C VAL A 95 33.72 28.51 37.01
N SER A 96 33.81 28.52 38.33
CA SER A 96 32.90 28.28 39.43
C SER A 96 31.60 29.09 39.42
N ALA A 97 30.54 28.41 39.85
CA ALA A 97 29.36 28.75 40.64
C ALA A 97 28.86 30.22 40.73
N ASN A 98 27.56 30.39 40.46
CA ASN A 98 26.69 31.07 41.43
C ASN A 98 25.21 30.67 41.24
N ASP A 99 24.56 30.40 42.36
CA ASP A 99 23.16 30.14 42.62
C ASP A 99 22.24 31.22 42.04
N VAL A 100 21.14 30.79 41.35
CA VAL A 100 19.83 31.44 41.50
C VAL A 100 18.74 30.37 41.40
N SER A 101 18.04 30.22 42.50
CA SER A 101 16.79 29.50 42.69
C SER A 101 15.72 29.92 41.68
N GLY A 102 15.13 28.98 40.96
CA GLY A 102 13.97 29.24 40.10
C GLY A 102 13.28 27.92 39.77
N ASN A 103 12.15 27.68 40.38
CA ASN A 103 11.15 26.63 40.21
C ASN A 103 11.34 25.69 39.00
N ASP A 104 11.81 24.50 39.26
CA ASP A 104 11.62 23.33 38.44
C ASP A 104 10.12 22.93 38.46
N VAL A 105 9.42 23.25 37.39
CA VAL A 105 8.29 22.45 36.98
C VAL A 105 8.89 21.35 36.10
N SER A 106 9.44 20.35 36.73
CA SER A 106 9.72 19.05 36.07
C SER A 106 8.40 18.42 35.72
N GLY A 107 7.94 18.73 34.50
CA GLY A 107 6.94 17.92 33.85
C GLY A 107 7.57 16.56 33.56
N ASN A 108 7.31 15.62 34.43
CA ASN A 108 7.54 14.21 34.22
C ASN A 108 6.64 13.82 33.02
N SER A 109 7.14 13.87 31.82
CA SER A 109 6.50 13.17 30.69
C SER A 109 6.70 11.69 30.98
N GLU A 110 5.74 11.09 31.69
CA GLU A 110 5.64 9.62 31.72
C GLU A 110 5.67 9.14 30.28
N ASP A 111 6.56 8.23 29.99
CA ASP A 111 6.67 7.57 28.69
C ASP A 111 5.43 6.69 28.56
N VAL A 112 4.33 7.26 28.00
CA VAL A 112 3.08 6.55 27.85
C VAL A 112 3.30 5.48 26.79
N THR A 113 3.28 4.23 27.21
CA THR A 113 3.26 3.05 26.32
C THR A 113 1.81 2.71 26.02
N TYR A 114 1.49 2.57 24.76
CA TYR A 114 0.18 2.12 24.30
C TYR A 114 0.25 0.64 23.97
N GLU A 115 -0.74 -0.13 24.47
CA GLU A 115 -0.90 -1.53 24.13
C GLU A 115 -2.07 -1.71 23.18
N PHE A 116 -1.97 -2.72 22.31
CA PHE A 116 -3.09 -3.09 21.44
C PHE A 116 -4.25 -3.61 22.28
N THR A 117 -5.45 -3.17 21.92
CA THR A 117 -6.69 -3.44 22.64
C THR A 117 -7.75 -3.94 21.66
N GLU A 118 -8.56 -4.89 22.11
CA GLU A 118 -9.72 -5.35 21.35
C GLU A 118 -10.81 -4.27 21.34
N VAL A 119 -11.38 -4.02 20.16
CA VAL A 119 -12.44 -3.02 19.94
C VAL A 119 -13.59 -3.62 19.14
N THR A 120 -14.64 -2.84 18.96
CA THR A 120 -15.76 -3.15 18.05
C THR A 120 -15.62 -2.39 16.74
N ASP A 121 -16.45 -2.74 15.75
CA ASP A 121 -16.45 -2.11 14.43
C ASP A 121 -16.65 -0.59 14.47
N ASP A 122 -17.31 -0.07 15.49
CA ASP A 122 -17.52 1.37 15.66
C ASP A 122 -16.20 2.15 15.81
N TYR A 123 -15.11 1.45 16.16
CA TYR A 123 -13.77 2.03 16.17
C TYR A 123 -13.33 2.56 14.81
N PHE A 124 -13.82 1.99 13.73
CA PHE A 124 -13.43 2.34 12.36
C PHE A 124 -14.27 3.46 11.73
N CYS A 125 -15.28 4.01 12.42
CA CYS A 125 -16.15 5.05 11.84
C CYS A 125 -15.42 6.33 11.40
N ASP A 126 -14.24 6.60 11.92
CA ASP A 126 -13.37 7.73 11.57
C ASP A 126 -12.00 7.26 11.03
N ALA A 127 -11.96 6.05 10.50
CA ALA A 127 -10.76 5.46 9.95
C ALA A 127 -10.69 5.62 8.42
N LEU A 128 -9.46 5.77 7.92
CA LEU A 128 -9.13 5.73 6.51
C LEU A 128 -8.20 4.55 6.24
N PHE A 129 -8.48 3.78 5.19
CA PHE A 129 -7.61 2.75 4.65
C PHE A 129 -7.01 3.19 3.32
N ILE A 130 -5.68 3.23 3.24
CA ILE A 130 -4.92 3.54 2.01
C ILE A 130 -4.20 2.27 1.58
N GLY A 131 -4.39 1.84 0.33
CA GLY A 131 -3.70 0.63 -0.14
C GLY A 131 -3.98 0.24 -1.58
N ASP A 132 -3.43 -0.91 -1.94
CA ASP A 132 -3.50 -1.48 -3.27
C ASP A 132 -4.71 -2.43 -3.47
N SER A 133 -4.58 -3.39 -4.40
CA SER A 133 -5.65 -4.36 -4.69
C SER A 133 -6.09 -5.20 -3.49
N ARG A 134 -5.22 -5.43 -2.52
CA ARG A 134 -5.56 -6.16 -1.30
C ARG A 134 -6.50 -5.33 -0.41
N THR A 135 -6.22 -4.04 -0.28
CA THR A 135 -7.10 -3.10 0.44
C THR A 135 -8.42 -2.85 -0.31
N VAL A 136 -8.40 -2.87 -1.65
CA VAL A 136 -9.65 -2.88 -2.45
C VAL A 136 -10.49 -4.11 -2.08
N GLY A 137 -9.87 -5.29 -2.01
CA GLY A 137 -10.58 -6.51 -1.59
C GLY A 137 -11.12 -6.42 -0.16
N LEU A 138 -10.43 -5.73 0.75
CA LEU A 138 -10.93 -5.51 2.10
C LEU A 138 -12.24 -4.69 2.08
N SER A 139 -12.33 -3.64 1.28
CA SER A 139 -13.59 -2.88 1.14
C SER A 139 -14.68 -3.67 0.41
N GLU A 140 -14.33 -4.50 -0.58
CA GLU A 140 -15.32 -5.25 -1.35
C GLU A 140 -15.92 -6.45 -0.58
N TYR A 141 -15.18 -7.04 0.36
CA TYR A 141 -15.55 -8.31 1.00
C TYR A 141 -15.69 -8.25 2.53
N CYS A 142 -15.53 -7.07 3.14
CA CYS A 142 -15.79 -6.84 4.56
C CYS A 142 -16.80 -5.71 4.71
N GLU A 143 -18.10 -6.07 4.74
CA GLU A 143 -19.22 -5.12 4.84
C GLU A 143 -19.15 -4.29 6.14
N GLU A 144 -18.65 -4.88 7.22
CA GLU A 144 -18.49 -4.22 8.51
C GLU A 144 -17.55 -3.01 8.42
N LEU A 145 -16.46 -3.14 7.69
CA LEU A 145 -15.51 -2.05 7.47
C LEU A 145 -15.98 -1.10 6.36
N ASP A 146 -16.49 -1.62 5.23
CA ASP A 146 -16.94 -0.79 4.11
C ASP A 146 -18.07 0.17 4.50
N SER A 147 -18.97 -0.27 5.40
CA SER A 147 -20.07 0.56 5.88
C SER A 147 -19.66 1.65 6.89
N ARG A 148 -18.43 1.61 7.41
CA ARG A 148 -17.96 2.51 8.50
C ARG A 148 -16.74 3.33 8.13
N ALA A 149 -15.76 2.71 7.52
CA ALA A 149 -14.49 3.34 7.20
C ALA A 149 -14.49 3.98 5.80
N THR A 150 -13.54 4.85 5.58
CA THR A 150 -13.24 5.38 4.25
C THR A 150 -12.10 4.59 3.62
N PHE A 151 -12.20 4.34 2.30
CA PHE A 151 -11.17 3.62 1.55
C PHE A 151 -10.64 4.47 0.39
N TYR A 152 -9.34 4.80 0.44
CA TYR A 152 -8.59 5.36 -0.68
C TYR A 152 -7.66 4.27 -1.21
N ALA A 153 -8.26 3.29 -1.85
CA ALA A 153 -7.58 2.11 -2.37
C ALA A 153 -7.75 1.99 -3.89
N LYS A 154 -6.73 1.48 -4.56
CA LYS A 154 -6.74 1.28 -6.00
C LYS A 154 -5.85 0.10 -6.38
N VAL A 155 -6.35 -0.75 -7.29
CA VAL A 155 -5.54 -1.84 -7.89
C VAL A 155 -4.23 -1.28 -8.45
N SER A 156 -3.14 -1.96 -8.17
CA SER A 156 -1.77 -1.58 -8.56
C SER A 156 -1.32 -0.20 -8.04
N LEU A 157 -1.91 0.28 -6.94
CA LEU A 157 -1.40 1.47 -6.28
C LEU A 157 -0.01 1.18 -5.70
N THR A 158 0.89 2.13 -5.85
CA THR A 158 2.26 2.06 -5.30
C THR A 158 2.52 3.21 -4.36
N ILE A 159 3.48 3.06 -3.46
CA ILE A 159 3.91 4.15 -2.58
C ILE A 159 4.40 5.37 -3.38
N PHE A 160 4.96 5.14 -4.59
CA PHE A 160 5.46 6.19 -5.48
C PHE A 160 4.35 7.07 -6.04
N THR A 161 3.13 6.52 -6.17
CA THR A 161 1.99 7.20 -6.79
C THR A 161 0.83 7.45 -5.83
N ALA A 162 0.86 6.91 -4.62
CA ALA A 162 -0.25 6.94 -3.67
C ALA A 162 -0.79 8.35 -3.40
N MET A 163 0.08 9.34 -3.20
CA MET A 163 -0.33 10.70 -2.87
C MET A 163 -0.71 11.54 -4.09
N ASN A 164 -0.20 11.21 -5.29
CA ASN A 164 -0.25 12.10 -6.46
C ASN A 164 -1.20 11.61 -7.56
N LYS A 165 -1.59 10.33 -7.55
CA LYS A 165 -2.50 9.76 -8.55
C LYS A 165 -3.94 10.16 -8.25
N GLU A 166 -4.66 10.67 -9.25
CA GLU A 166 -6.07 11.04 -9.14
C GLU A 166 -6.96 9.79 -9.26
N PHE A 167 -7.47 9.30 -8.14
CA PHE A 167 -8.40 8.16 -8.12
C PHE A 167 -9.47 8.25 -7.03
N VAL A 168 -9.31 9.10 -6.03
CA VAL A 168 -10.29 9.31 -4.98
C VAL A 168 -11.50 10.02 -5.56
N LYS A 169 -12.66 9.37 -5.51
CA LYS A 169 -13.91 9.92 -6.05
C LYS A 169 -14.54 10.89 -5.06
N THR A 170 -14.86 12.07 -5.52
CA THR A 170 -15.63 13.08 -4.77
C THR A 170 -17.14 12.88 -5.01
N GLU A 171 -17.98 13.47 -4.17
CA GLU A 171 -19.45 13.40 -4.31
C GLU A 171 -19.95 13.97 -5.64
N ASP A 172 -19.27 14.96 -6.20
CA ASP A 172 -19.60 15.54 -7.52
C ASP A 172 -19.06 14.73 -8.71
N GLY A 173 -18.43 13.57 -8.43
CA GLY A 173 -17.95 12.62 -9.44
C GLY A 173 -16.57 12.94 -10.03
N ARG A 174 -15.89 13.99 -9.55
CA ARG A 174 -14.49 14.24 -9.92
C ARG A 174 -13.57 13.21 -9.25
N LYS A 175 -12.37 13.07 -9.78
CA LYS A 175 -11.29 12.34 -9.12
C LYS A 175 -10.25 13.34 -8.61
N ILE A 176 -9.83 13.14 -7.39
CA ILE A 176 -8.78 13.92 -6.74
C ILE A 176 -7.68 12.99 -6.22
N THR A 177 -6.57 13.55 -5.83
CA THR A 177 -5.47 12.80 -5.21
C THR A 177 -5.75 12.53 -3.73
N VAL A 178 -5.02 11.58 -3.13
CA VAL A 178 -5.08 11.34 -1.68
C VAL A 178 -4.61 12.58 -0.92
N ASP A 179 -3.60 13.29 -1.41
CA ASP A 179 -3.12 14.54 -0.82
C ASP A 179 -4.23 15.60 -0.73
N GLN A 180 -4.97 15.80 -1.81
CA GLN A 180 -6.11 16.72 -1.83
C GLN A 180 -7.22 16.26 -0.88
N ALA A 181 -7.57 14.98 -0.89
CA ALA A 181 -8.61 14.44 -0.03
C ALA A 181 -8.27 14.58 1.46
N LEU A 182 -7.01 14.33 1.84
CA LEU A 182 -6.53 14.51 3.21
C LEU A 182 -6.45 15.99 3.63
N SER A 183 -6.35 16.91 2.68
CA SER A 183 -6.41 18.34 2.96
C SER A 183 -7.84 18.82 3.26
N GLU A 184 -8.85 18.12 2.77
CA GLU A 184 -10.27 18.46 2.92
C GLU A 184 -10.95 17.71 4.06
N HIS A 185 -10.46 16.54 4.45
CA HIS A 185 -11.06 15.65 5.46
C HIS A 185 -10.06 15.26 6.54
N GLN A 186 -10.54 15.16 7.78
CA GLN A 186 -9.74 14.69 8.92
C GLN A 186 -10.17 13.29 9.34
N PHE A 187 -9.20 12.45 9.65
CA PHE A 187 -9.39 11.09 10.13
C PHE A 187 -8.70 10.92 11.48
N ALA A 188 -9.31 10.17 12.40
CA ALA A 188 -8.66 9.86 13.67
C ALA A 188 -7.66 8.69 13.53
N LYS A 189 -7.86 7.84 12.54
CA LYS A 189 -7.02 6.66 12.27
C LYS A 189 -6.75 6.51 10.78
N ILE A 190 -5.50 6.21 10.43
CA ILE A 190 -5.09 5.96 9.04
C ILE A 190 -4.32 4.65 8.99
N TYR A 191 -4.84 3.70 8.24
CA TYR A 191 -4.23 2.41 7.95
C TYR A 191 -3.60 2.46 6.56
N ILE A 192 -2.33 2.10 6.43
CA ILE A 192 -1.65 2.09 5.13
C ILE A 192 -0.98 0.73 4.89
N MET A 193 -1.33 0.07 3.77
CA MET A 193 -0.67 -1.14 3.27
C MET A 193 -0.29 -0.93 1.81
N LEU A 194 0.98 -0.68 1.55
CA LEU A 194 1.59 -0.56 0.22
C LEU A 194 2.99 -1.19 0.24
N GLY A 195 3.45 -1.67 -0.89
CA GLY A 195 4.81 -2.18 -1.02
C GLY A 195 4.93 -3.48 -1.83
N LEU A 196 3.83 -4.20 -2.05
CA LEU A 196 3.86 -5.42 -2.84
C LEU A 196 4.15 -5.12 -4.32
N ASN A 197 3.49 -4.09 -4.87
CA ASN A 197 3.63 -3.72 -6.28
C ASN A 197 4.99 -3.10 -6.62
N GLU A 198 5.73 -2.68 -5.60
CA GLU A 198 7.07 -2.09 -5.71
C GLU A 198 8.18 -3.15 -5.63
N ILE A 199 7.86 -4.39 -5.25
CA ILE A 199 8.86 -5.46 -5.18
C ILE A 199 9.45 -5.70 -6.56
N GLY A 200 10.79 -5.60 -6.64
CA GLY A 200 11.52 -5.66 -7.90
C GLY A 200 11.80 -4.27 -8.52
N THR A 201 11.28 -3.19 -7.93
CA THR A 201 11.57 -1.81 -8.34
C THR A 201 12.45 -1.13 -7.29
N GLY A 202 13.66 -0.75 -7.67
CA GLY A 202 14.64 -0.16 -6.75
C GLY A 202 15.09 -1.12 -5.65
N ASN A 203 15.73 -0.59 -4.63
CA ASN A 203 16.13 -1.32 -3.43
C ASN A 203 15.22 -0.93 -2.25
N THR A 204 15.39 -1.62 -1.12
CA THR A 204 14.61 -1.38 0.10
C THR A 204 14.82 0.03 0.65
N GLU A 205 16.03 0.58 0.57
CA GLU A 205 16.32 1.95 1.01
C GLU A 205 15.53 2.99 0.21
N TYR A 206 15.53 2.88 -1.14
CA TYR A 206 14.75 3.77 -2.01
C TYR A 206 13.25 3.69 -1.71
N PHE A 207 12.73 2.49 -1.52
CA PHE A 207 11.34 2.27 -1.12
C PHE A 207 11.02 2.92 0.23
N CYS A 208 11.88 2.72 1.25
CA CYS A 208 11.69 3.28 2.59
C CYS A 208 11.78 4.80 2.61
N ASN A 209 12.69 5.39 1.83
CA ASN A 209 12.78 6.85 1.71
C ASN A 209 11.47 7.42 1.17
N LYS A 210 10.88 6.78 0.15
CA LYS A 210 9.61 7.20 -0.40
C LYS A 210 8.43 6.97 0.55
N TYR A 211 8.46 5.84 1.27
CA TYR A 211 7.44 5.55 2.28
C TYR A 211 7.46 6.61 3.40
N LYS A 212 8.66 6.98 3.84
CA LYS A 212 8.84 8.05 4.82
C LYS A 212 8.28 9.40 4.35
N GLU A 213 8.54 9.80 3.10
CA GLU A 213 7.97 11.03 2.54
C GLU A 213 6.44 11.02 2.58
N VAL A 214 5.83 9.86 2.28
CA VAL A 214 4.37 9.69 2.35
C VAL A 214 3.88 9.79 3.79
N LEU A 215 4.54 9.13 4.74
CA LEU A 215 4.18 9.20 6.17
C LEU A 215 4.30 10.63 6.71
N ASP A 216 5.40 11.32 6.38
CA ASP A 216 5.62 12.72 6.78
C ASP A 216 4.51 13.61 6.21
N ARG A 217 4.12 13.42 4.95
CA ARG A 217 3.04 14.18 4.32
C ARG A 217 1.68 13.88 4.93
N ILE A 218 1.38 12.61 5.22
CA ILE A 218 0.16 12.23 5.94
C ILE A 218 0.14 12.91 7.32
N ARG A 219 1.24 12.88 8.05
CA ARG A 219 1.34 13.51 9.37
C ARG A 219 1.13 15.03 9.31
N GLU A 220 1.66 15.69 8.27
CA GLU A 220 1.44 17.12 8.04
C GLU A 220 -0.04 17.47 7.87
N LEU A 221 -0.76 16.65 7.09
CA LEU A 221 -2.18 16.86 6.78
C LEU A 221 -3.12 16.38 7.89
N GLN A 222 -2.67 15.41 8.69
CA GLN A 222 -3.43 14.69 9.71
C GLN A 222 -2.64 14.64 11.03
N PRO A 223 -2.45 15.79 11.70
CA PRO A 223 -1.52 15.90 12.84
C PRO A 223 -1.94 15.04 14.04
N ASP A 224 -3.23 14.82 14.24
CA ASP A 224 -3.77 14.12 15.40
C ASP A 224 -4.10 12.64 15.11
N ALA A 225 -3.98 12.17 13.86
CA ALA A 225 -4.32 10.82 13.50
C ALA A 225 -3.33 9.79 14.08
N ILE A 226 -3.86 8.64 14.50
CA ILE A 226 -3.06 7.44 14.72
C ILE A 226 -2.78 6.83 13.35
N ILE A 227 -1.50 6.60 13.02
CA ILE A 227 -1.12 5.95 11.77
C ILE A 227 -0.75 4.50 12.05
N TYR A 228 -1.38 3.58 11.34
CA TYR A 228 -1.05 2.16 11.35
C TYR A 228 -0.37 1.79 10.04
N ILE A 229 0.90 1.46 10.10
CA ILE A 229 1.60 0.82 9.00
C ILE A 229 1.28 -0.67 9.09
N GLN A 230 0.60 -1.18 8.08
CA GLN A 230 0.32 -2.61 7.98
C GLN A 230 1.44 -3.29 7.21
N GLY A 231 2.01 -4.36 7.77
CA GLY A 231 2.98 -5.19 7.08
C GLY A 231 2.43 -5.67 5.73
N ILE A 232 3.28 -5.69 4.73
CA ILE A 232 2.93 -6.24 3.41
C ILE A 232 2.61 -7.71 3.60
N MET A 233 1.39 -8.11 3.25
CA MET A 233 0.95 -9.50 3.36
C MET A 233 1.79 -10.41 2.48
N HIS A 234 2.19 -11.56 3.01
CA HIS A 234 2.95 -12.57 2.28
C HIS A 234 2.19 -13.13 1.07
N VAL A 235 2.91 -13.83 0.23
CA VAL A 235 2.37 -14.66 -0.85
C VAL A 235 2.46 -16.14 -0.41
N THR A 236 1.76 -17.04 -1.11
CA THR A 236 1.85 -18.47 -0.79
C THR A 236 3.26 -19.01 -1.03
N ALA A 237 3.58 -20.14 -0.40
CA ALA A 237 4.85 -20.84 -0.64
C ALA A 237 5.08 -21.09 -2.14
N HIS A 238 4.02 -21.52 -2.86
CA HIS A 238 4.09 -21.74 -4.30
C HIS A 238 4.55 -20.50 -5.07
N LYS A 239 3.98 -19.32 -4.78
CA LYS A 239 4.38 -18.08 -5.42
C LYS A 239 5.79 -17.68 -5.02
N SER A 240 6.09 -17.74 -3.72
CA SER A 240 7.40 -17.36 -3.17
C SER A 240 8.55 -18.17 -3.78
N ASP A 241 8.38 -19.47 -3.93
CA ASP A 241 9.42 -20.37 -4.44
C ASP A 241 9.65 -20.23 -5.96
N ASN A 242 8.66 -19.76 -6.70
CA ASN A 242 8.68 -19.73 -8.17
C ASN A 242 8.83 -18.32 -8.77
N ASP A 243 8.78 -17.26 -7.96
CA ASP A 243 8.92 -15.88 -8.44
C ASP A 243 10.20 -15.25 -7.90
N LYS A 244 11.00 -14.71 -8.80
CA LYS A 244 12.28 -14.05 -8.44
C LYS A 244 12.09 -12.79 -7.61
N HIS A 245 11.00 -12.09 -7.81
CA HIS A 245 10.75 -10.78 -7.20
C HIS A 245 9.63 -10.86 -6.14
N PHE A 246 8.49 -11.42 -6.50
CA PHE A 246 7.33 -11.58 -5.62
C PHE A 246 7.52 -12.83 -4.74
N ASN A 247 8.39 -12.72 -3.75
CA ASN A 247 8.68 -13.79 -2.80
C ASN A 247 8.75 -13.24 -1.37
N ASN A 248 8.54 -14.12 -0.40
CA ASN A 248 8.45 -13.73 1.00
C ASN A 248 9.77 -13.26 1.60
N THR A 249 10.92 -13.64 1.02
CA THR A 249 12.22 -13.07 1.43
C THR A 249 12.26 -11.56 1.17
N ASN A 250 11.87 -11.13 -0.02
CA ASN A 250 11.84 -9.70 -0.39
C ASN A 250 10.73 -8.95 0.37
N ILE A 251 9.59 -9.61 0.65
CA ILE A 251 8.51 -9.02 1.46
C ILE A 251 8.99 -8.80 2.88
N ASN A 252 9.63 -9.80 3.50
CA ASN A 252 10.15 -9.71 4.86
C ASN A 252 11.19 -8.61 5.02
N GLU A 253 12.12 -8.46 4.06
CA GLU A 253 13.09 -7.37 4.08
C GLU A 253 12.42 -6.00 4.14
N ARG A 254 11.34 -5.81 3.40
CA ARG A 254 10.57 -4.55 3.42
C ARG A 254 9.76 -4.40 4.69
N ASN A 255 9.13 -5.46 5.19
CA ASN A 255 8.35 -5.44 6.43
C ASN A 255 9.23 -5.12 7.63
N GLU A 256 10.44 -5.69 7.70
CA GLU A 256 11.42 -5.36 8.74
C GLU A 256 11.79 -3.86 8.69
N ALA A 257 12.01 -3.33 7.49
CA ALA A 257 12.33 -1.92 7.33
C ALA A 257 11.12 -1.00 7.64
N LEU A 258 9.90 -1.38 7.26
CA LEU A 258 8.67 -0.63 7.58
C LEU A 258 8.39 -0.59 9.09
N SER A 259 8.67 -1.68 9.80
CA SER A 259 8.47 -1.74 11.25
C SER A 259 9.30 -0.69 12.03
N GLN A 260 10.42 -0.25 11.45
CA GLN A 260 11.29 0.77 12.05
C GLN A 260 10.69 2.18 12.03
N PHE A 261 9.62 2.41 11.27
CA PHE A 261 8.91 3.71 11.30
C PHE A 261 7.95 3.85 12.48
N ALA A 262 7.64 2.77 13.19
CA ALA A 262 6.79 2.81 14.36
C ALA A 262 7.50 3.54 15.51
N ASP A 263 6.87 4.58 16.03
CA ASP A 263 7.31 5.29 17.23
C ASP A 263 6.59 4.78 18.50
N ASN A 264 5.59 3.91 18.34
CA ASN A 264 4.71 3.37 19.37
C ASN A 264 3.98 4.46 20.19
N LYS A 265 3.84 5.65 19.62
CA LYS A 265 3.14 6.80 20.20
C LYS A 265 2.08 7.34 19.26
N THR A 266 2.45 7.56 18.01
CA THR A 266 1.58 8.12 16.96
C THR A 266 1.58 7.29 15.70
N ILE A 267 2.62 6.50 15.48
CA ILE A 267 2.77 5.56 14.36
C ILE A 267 2.99 4.17 14.96
N PHE A 268 2.16 3.23 14.57
CA PHE A 268 2.20 1.84 15.00
C PHE A 268 2.40 0.92 13.80
N TYR A 269 3.15 -0.15 13.99
CA TYR A 269 3.27 -1.23 13.00
C TYR A 269 2.41 -2.41 13.45
N ILE A 270 1.61 -2.95 12.54
CA ILE A 270 0.80 -4.15 12.75
C ILE A 270 1.09 -5.14 11.62
N ASP A 271 1.23 -6.40 11.94
CA ASP A 271 1.59 -7.43 10.97
C ASP A 271 0.43 -8.40 10.71
N MET A 272 -0.31 -8.12 9.66
CA MET A 272 -1.43 -8.95 9.22
C MET A 272 -1.04 -10.40 8.92
N ASN A 273 0.24 -10.68 8.66
CA ASN A 273 0.75 -12.03 8.39
C ASN A 273 0.51 -12.98 9.57
N GLU A 274 0.46 -12.46 10.81
CA GLU A 274 0.11 -13.25 12.00
C GLU A 274 -1.25 -13.97 11.90
N ALA A 275 -2.19 -13.43 11.14
CA ALA A 275 -3.52 -13.99 11.01
C ALA A 275 -3.71 -14.90 9.78
N VAL A 276 -2.83 -14.83 8.80
CA VAL A 276 -3.02 -15.48 7.49
C VAL A 276 -1.92 -16.44 7.08
N ASP A 277 -0.79 -16.44 7.78
CA ASP A 277 0.35 -17.28 7.43
C ASP A 277 0.27 -18.70 7.99
N ASP A 278 1.01 -19.58 7.36
CA ASP A 278 1.35 -20.90 7.88
C ASP A 278 2.54 -20.83 8.85
N GLU A 279 2.90 -21.97 9.44
CA GLU A 279 4.02 -22.10 10.38
C GLU A 279 5.40 -21.76 9.80
N ASN A 280 5.51 -21.64 8.45
CA ASN A 280 6.73 -21.31 7.74
C ASN A 280 6.77 -19.85 7.27
N GLY A 281 5.77 -19.05 7.62
CA GLY A 281 5.68 -17.64 7.23
C GLY A 281 5.28 -17.43 5.78
N ASN A 282 4.40 -18.27 5.25
CA ASN A 282 3.81 -18.11 3.93
C ASN A 282 2.30 -17.96 4.06
N LEU A 283 1.70 -17.13 3.21
CA LEU A 283 0.26 -17.07 3.11
C LEU A 283 -0.33 -18.48 2.93
N LEU A 284 -1.26 -18.86 3.81
CA LEU A 284 -1.99 -20.12 3.71
C LEU A 284 -2.66 -20.23 2.33
N SER A 285 -2.33 -21.28 1.57
CA SER A 285 -2.81 -21.45 0.19
C SER A 285 -4.32 -21.59 0.07
N GLU A 286 -4.99 -22.13 1.10
CA GLU A 286 -6.45 -22.19 1.17
C GLU A 286 -7.11 -20.82 1.31
N LEU A 287 -6.41 -19.79 1.76
CA LEU A 287 -6.93 -18.44 1.90
C LEU A 287 -6.81 -17.62 0.62
N SER A 288 -6.01 -18.05 -0.34
CA SER A 288 -5.78 -17.35 -1.61
C SER A 288 -6.42 -18.08 -2.80
N PHE A 289 -6.70 -17.34 -3.87
CA PHE A 289 -7.19 -17.90 -5.13
C PHE A 289 -6.16 -17.81 -6.27
N ASP A 290 -5.15 -16.96 -6.13
CA ASP A 290 -4.13 -16.66 -7.14
C ASP A 290 -2.71 -16.59 -6.54
N ASP A 291 -2.53 -17.14 -5.35
CA ASP A 291 -1.27 -17.14 -4.58
C ASP A 291 -0.87 -15.77 -3.99
N VAL A 292 -1.63 -14.69 -4.25
CA VAL A 292 -1.33 -13.30 -3.87
C VAL A 292 -2.46 -12.64 -3.11
N HIS A 293 -3.69 -12.79 -3.60
CA HIS A 293 -4.88 -12.13 -3.04
C HIS A 293 -5.69 -13.11 -2.19
N LEU A 294 -6.31 -12.59 -1.15
CA LEU A 294 -7.23 -13.37 -0.33
C LEU A 294 -8.51 -13.69 -1.11
N LYS A 295 -9.12 -14.84 -0.84
CA LYS A 295 -10.50 -15.13 -1.22
C LYS A 295 -11.46 -14.24 -0.44
N ALA A 296 -12.63 -13.98 -0.98
CA ALA A 296 -13.66 -13.17 -0.32
C ALA A 296 -13.91 -13.58 1.14
N SER A 297 -14.07 -14.89 1.39
CA SER A 297 -14.29 -15.41 2.76
C SER A 297 -13.09 -15.30 3.69
N SER A 298 -11.91 -14.98 3.18
CA SER A 298 -10.67 -14.93 3.97
C SER A 298 -10.39 -13.54 4.53
N TYR A 299 -11.08 -12.50 4.03
CA TYR A 299 -10.98 -11.14 4.55
C TYR A 299 -11.49 -11.01 5.99
N GLU A 300 -12.34 -11.92 6.44
CA GLU A 300 -12.77 -12.00 7.83
C GLU A 300 -11.60 -12.15 8.80
N ARG A 301 -10.53 -12.87 8.42
CA ARG A 301 -9.32 -12.98 9.26
C ARG A 301 -8.62 -11.64 9.42
N TRP A 302 -8.56 -10.84 8.35
CA TRP A 302 -7.99 -9.50 8.40
C TRP A 302 -8.85 -8.58 9.27
N HIS A 303 -10.16 -8.61 9.11
CA HIS A 303 -11.09 -7.86 9.93
C HIS A 303 -10.93 -8.19 11.42
N GLN A 304 -10.95 -9.46 11.79
CA GLN A 304 -10.78 -9.90 13.17
C GLN A 304 -9.40 -9.50 13.75
N TYR A 305 -8.35 -9.54 12.93
CA TYR A 305 -7.03 -9.07 13.33
C TYR A 305 -7.04 -7.56 13.64
N LEU A 306 -7.67 -6.74 12.81
CA LEU A 306 -7.77 -5.30 13.01
C LEU A 306 -8.54 -4.96 14.30
N LEU A 307 -9.61 -5.70 14.62
CA LEU A 307 -10.37 -5.53 15.86
C LEU A 307 -9.52 -5.78 17.12
N GLN A 308 -8.52 -6.65 17.04
CA GLN A 308 -7.65 -7.01 18.15
C GLN A 308 -6.40 -6.12 18.28
N HIS A 309 -6.12 -5.29 17.26
CA HIS A 309 -4.90 -4.49 17.18
C HIS A 309 -5.20 -2.99 17.09
N ALA A 310 -6.12 -2.51 17.92
CA ALA A 310 -6.47 -1.11 18.01
C ALA A 310 -5.70 -0.39 19.15
N ILE A 311 -5.41 0.88 18.96
CA ILE A 311 -4.88 1.77 20.00
C ILE A 311 -6.00 2.71 20.43
N VAL A 312 -6.33 2.65 21.72
CA VAL A 312 -7.30 3.55 22.37
C VAL A 312 -6.51 4.56 23.20
N LYS A 313 -6.64 5.85 22.87
CA LYS A 313 -6.02 6.98 23.57
C LYS A 313 -7.03 7.75 24.39
#